data_62311fc7f755d8fc443e59f0fbdeb4f2
#
_entry.id   62311fc7f755d8fc443e59f0fbdeb4f2
#
_cell.length_a   1.000
_cell.length_b   1.000
_cell.length_c   1.000
_cell.angle_alpha   90.00
_cell.angle_beta   90.00
_cell.angle_gamma   90.00
#
_symmetry.space_group_name_H-M   'P 1'
#
loop_
_entity.id
_entity.type
_entity.pdbx_description
1 polymer ?
#
loop_
_entity_poly.entity_id
_entity_poly.type
_entity_poly.pdbx_seq_one_letter_code
_entity_poly.pdbx_strand_id
1 'polypeptide(L)'
;LKFDLTFSKININKGFISYAERVEDTDKAGEIFFNSVNANLTNLSNLYKEGEKTKILINSNFMGKTPMDLDISFDVNNRQDNFLASGQFKNFNAKIANTFFESNLNAKAEGEIEQIYFTFNGNNFNSKGDFKMKYEAFKFEILNKKNNVNKLLTAIGNLFVNDGSKTAKDGYRHGDIKVERIQNKSFFNYLWINVQDGLVST
;
A
#
# COMPACT_ATOMS: atom_id res chain seq x y z
N LEU A 1 -7.11 15.44 22.45
CA LEU A 1 -6.76 16.87 22.60
C LEU A 1 -7.68 17.52 23.61
N LYS A 2 -7.16 18.49 24.37
CA LYS A 2 -7.94 19.24 25.38
C LYS A 2 -8.64 20.49 24.80
N PHE A 3 -8.58 20.66 23.50
CA PHE A 3 -9.18 21.79 22.78
C PHE A 3 -9.80 21.31 21.47
N ASP A 4 -10.78 22.06 21.00
CA ASP A 4 -11.47 21.82 19.75
C ASP A 4 -10.58 22.27 18.59
N LEU A 5 -10.38 21.39 17.64
CA LEU A 5 -9.57 21.62 16.45
C LEU A 5 -10.32 21.16 15.21
N THR A 6 -10.49 22.08 14.26
CA THR A 6 -11.10 21.78 12.97
C THR A 6 -10.39 22.54 11.87
N PHE A 7 -9.94 21.82 10.85
CA PHE A 7 -9.47 22.38 9.60
C PHE A 7 -10.45 22.03 8.49
N SER A 8 -11.08 23.04 7.92
CA SER A 8 -11.99 22.81 6.79
C SER A 8 -11.25 22.29 5.56
N LYS A 9 -10.02 22.77 5.35
CA LYS A 9 -9.17 22.37 4.22
C LYS A 9 -7.68 22.58 4.52
N ILE A 10 -6.88 21.57 4.13
CA ILE A 10 -5.41 21.64 4.10
C ILE A 10 -4.96 21.22 2.70
N ASN A 11 -4.09 22.03 2.08
CA ASN A 11 -3.46 21.69 0.81
C ASN A 11 -1.97 21.50 1.02
N ILE A 12 -1.43 20.42 0.50
CA ILE A 12 0.00 20.15 0.41
C ILE A 12 0.37 20.17 -1.07
N ASN A 13 1.41 20.93 -1.41
CA ASN A 13 1.88 21.07 -2.78
C ASN A 13 3.36 20.69 -2.86
N LYS A 14 3.69 19.80 -3.79
CA LYS A 14 5.07 19.34 -4.07
C LYS A 14 5.81 18.81 -2.83
N GLY A 15 5.07 18.13 -1.96
CA GLY A 15 5.62 17.48 -0.77
C GLY A 15 6.52 16.29 -1.11
N PHE A 16 7.25 15.83 -0.10
CA PHE A 16 8.00 14.57 -0.11
C PHE A 16 7.64 13.78 1.14
N ILE A 17 7.34 12.51 0.96
CA ILE A 17 7.04 11.58 2.06
C ILE A 17 7.93 10.36 1.86
N SER A 18 8.64 9.94 2.90
CA SER A 18 9.29 8.64 2.93
C SER A 18 8.79 7.81 4.10
N TYR A 19 8.76 6.50 3.88
CA TYR A 19 8.47 5.51 4.89
C TYR A 19 9.62 4.52 4.92
N ALA A 20 10.29 4.45 6.06
CA ALA A 20 11.35 3.50 6.31
C ALA A 20 10.96 2.58 7.47
N GLU A 21 11.06 1.29 7.27
CA GLU A 21 10.82 0.28 8.29
C GLU A 21 12.04 -0.63 8.44
N ARG A 22 12.42 -0.89 9.67
CA ARG A 22 13.47 -1.85 10.02
C ARG A 22 12.82 -3.07 10.67
N VAL A 23 13.09 -4.23 10.11
CA VAL A 23 12.71 -5.53 10.70
C VAL A 23 13.85 -6.02 11.59
N GLU A 24 13.54 -6.75 12.66
CA GLU A 24 14.51 -7.13 13.72
C GLU A 24 15.80 -7.80 13.21
N ASP A 25 15.72 -8.58 12.14
CA ASP A 25 16.83 -9.35 11.61
C ASP A 25 17.62 -8.65 10.47
N THR A 26 17.38 -7.37 10.21
CA THR A 26 18.02 -6.65 9.10
C THR A 26 18.88 -5.48 9.56
N ASP A 27 20.10 -5.37 8.98
CA ASP A 27 21.03 -4.27 9.26
C ASP A 27 20.57 -2.93 8.66
N LYS A 28 19.70 -2.96 7.65
CA LYS A 28 19.22 -1.78 6.92
C LYS A 28 17.70 -1.71 6.93
N ALA A 29 17.18 -0.52 7.14
CA ALA A 29 15.76 -0.24 6.91
C ALA A 29 15.45 -0.32 5.42
N GLY A 30 14.32 -0.95 5.09
CA GLY A 30 13.73 -0.83 3.75
C GLY A 30 13.01 0.51 3.67
N GLU A 31 13.16 1.22 2.57
CA GLU A 31 12.54 2.53 2.35
C GLU A 31 11.74 2.54 1.06
N ILE A 32 10.54 3.13 1.15
CA ILE A 32 9.78 3.62 0.00
C ILE A 32 9.54 5.11 0.16
N PHE A 33 9.47 5.83 -0.94
CA PHE A 33 9.21 7.26 -0.91
C PHE A 33 8.24 7.70 -2.02
N PHE A 34 7.63 8.85 -1.76
CA PHE A 34 6.72 9.52 -2.67
C PHE A 34 7.17 10.97 -2.82
N ASN A 35 7.43 11.37 -4.03
CA ASN A 35 7.79 12.76 -4.36
C ASN A 35 6.68 13.44 -5.16
N SER A 36 6.79 14.77 -5.30
CA SER A 36 5.75 15.59 -5.93
C SER A 36 4.37 15.37 -5.33
N VAL A 37 4.31 15.14 -4.01
CA VAL A 37 3.06 14.88 -3.30
C VAL A 37 2.19 16.12 -3.33
N ASN A 38 1.03 16.01 -3.97
CA ASN A 38 -0.04 16.99 -3.88
C ASN A 38 -1.18 16.35 -3.12
N ALA A 39 -1.55 16.93 -1.99
CA ALA A 39 -2.63 16.39 -1.17
C ALA A 39 -3.66 17.47 -0.81
N ASN A 40 -4.91 17.05 -0.81
CA ASN A 40 -6.04 17.85 -0.38
C ASN A 40 -6.74 17.11 0.76
N LEU A 41 -6.70 17.69 1.95
CA LEU A 41 -7.40 17.18 3.12
C LEU A 41 -8.59 18.09 3.40
N THR A 42 -9.75 17.52 3.63
CA THR A 42 -10.97 18.25 3.97
C THR A 42 -11.57 17.73 5.26
N ASN A 43 -12.12 18.64 6.04
CA ASN A 43 -12.85 18.34 7.28
C ASN A 43 -12.04 17.51 8.30
N LEU A 44 -10.78 17.90 8.54
CA LEU A 44 -9.96 17.29 9.60
C LEU A 44 -10.39 17.88 10.96
N SER A 45 -10.98 17.05 11.83
CA SER A 45 -11.50 17.51 13.12
C SER A 45 -11.31 16.46 14.22
N ASN A 46 -11.17 16.93 15.47
CA ASN A 46 -11.26 16.10 16.67
C ASN A 46 -12.64 16.17 17.34
N LEU A 47 -13.59 16.83 16.73
CA LEU A 47 -14.99 16.89 17.17
C LEU A 47 -15.79 15.78 16.50
N TYR A 48 -16.58 15.07 17.31
CA TYR A 48 -17.53 14.11 16.77
C TYR A 48 -18.66 14.84 16.02
N LYS A 49 -18.89 14.39 14.79
CA LYS A 49 -20.02 14.83 13.97
C LYS A 49 -20.54 13.64 13.18
N GLU A 50 -21.77 13.23 13.49
CA GLU A 50 -22.39 12.09 12.83
C GLU A 50 -22.50 12.30 11.32
N GLY A 51 -22.08 11.30 10.55
CA GLY A 51 -22.11 11.30 9.09
C GLY A 51 -21.04 12.14 8.40
N GLU A 52 -20.22 12.92 9.14
CA GLU A 52 -19.11 13.66 8.55
C GLU A 52 -17.86 12.80 8.40
N LYS A 53 -17.12 13.05 7.31
CA LYS A 53 -15.88 12.35 7.01
C LYS A 53 -14.73 13.32 6.77
N THR A 54 -13.57 12.99 7.32
CA THR A 54 -12.31 13.55 6.81
C THR A 54 -11.98 12.84 5.51
N LYS A 55 -11.67 13.60 4.45
CA LYS A 55 -11.21 13.06 3.16
C LYS A 55 -9.80 13.52 2.87
N ILE A 56 -8.99 12.62 2.34
CA ILE A 56 -7.61 12.85 1.95
C ILE A 56 -7.43 12.35 0.51
N LEU A 57 -7.21 13.26 -0.43
CA LEU A 57 -6.91 12.96 -1.83
C LEU A 57 -5.44 13.23 -2.07
N ILE A 58 -4.71 12.27 -2.57
CA ILE A 58 -3.26 12.35 -2.81
C ILE A 58 -2.96 11.95 -4.25
N ASN A 59 -2.18 12.80 -4.93
CA ASN A 59 -1.48 12.45 -6.17
C ASN A 59 0.02 12.59 -5.92
N SER A 60 0.80 11.64 -6.37
CA SER A 60 2.25 11.65 -6.18
C SER A 60 2.96 10.76 -7.18
N ASN A 61 4.29 10.75 -7.11
CA ASN A 61 5.11 9.78 -7.81
C ASN A 61 5.76 8.82 -6.79
N PHE A 62 5.41 7.54 -6.86
CA PHE A 62 6.05 6.48 -6.09
C PHE A 62 7.45 6.19 -6.63
N MET A 63 8.44 6.11 -5.75
CA MET A 63 9.85 5.86 -6.07
C MET A 63 10.38 6.77 -7.19
N GLY A 64 9.93 8.02 -7.20
CA GLY A 64 10.41 9.08 -8.08
C GLY A 64 9.73 9.18 -9.45
N LYS A 65 9.10 8.16 -9.95
CA LYS A 65 8.62 8.12 -11.35
C LYS A 65 7.21 7.58 -11.55
N THR A 66 6.74 6.69 -10.70
CA THR A 66 5.46 5.98 -10.91
C THR A 66 4.29 6.79 -10.41
N PRO A 67 3.37 7.22 -11.29
CA PRO A 67 2.16 7.92 -10.86
C PRO A 67 1.36 7.07 -9.86
N MET A 68 0.98 7.68 -8.75
CA MET A 68 0.17 7.07 -7.70
C MET A 68 -0.93 8.02 -7.28
N ASP A 69 -2.15 7.51 -7.22
CA ASP A 69 -3.30 8.20 -6.64
C ASP A 69 -3.77 7.43 -5.41
N LEU A 70 -4.15 8.14 -4.36
CA LEU A 70 -4.68 7.56 -3.13
C LEU A 70 -5.81 8.44 -2.59
N ASP A 71 -6.94 7.82 -2.31
CA ASP A 71 -8.11 8.42 -1.67
C ASP A 71 -8.36 7.70 -0.34
N ILE A 72 -8.37 8.45 0.74
CA ILE A 72 -8.67 7.91 2.08
C ILE A 72 -9.78 8.75 2.69
N SER A 73 -10.75 8.08 3.30
CA SER A 73 -11.77 8.74 4.11
C SER A 73 -11.87 8.07 5.49
N PHE A 74 -12.02 8.91 6.51
CA PHE A 74 -12.23 8.49 7.90
C PHE A 74 -13.55 9.07 8.40
N ASP A 75 -14.27 8.31 9.23
CA ASP A 75 -15.38 8.85 9.98
C ASP A 75 -14.83 9.82 11.04
N VAL A 76 -15.33 11.06 11.07
CA VAL A 76 -14.83 12.09 11.99
C VAL A 76 -15.03 11.64 13.43
N ASN A 77 -13.91 11.57 14.19
CA ASN A 77 -13.90 11.27 15.62
C ASN A 77 -14.72 10.02 16.00
N ASN A 78 -14.73 9.00 15.14
CA ASN A 78 -15.37 7.72 15.40
C ASN A 78 -14.44 6.87 16.30
N ARG A 79 -14.99 6.28 17.37
CA ARG A 79 -14.21 5.46 18.31
C ARG A 79 -13.65 4.18 17.69
N GLN A 80 -14.22 3.73 16.60
CA GLN A 80 -13.74 2.54 15.87
C GLN A 80 -12.70 2.87 14.81
N ASP A 81 -12.48 4.17 14.55
CA ASP A 81 -11.59 4.68 13.48
C ASP A 81 -11.86 4.03 12.12
N ASN A 82 -13.15 3.95 11.77
CA ASN A 82 -13.55 3.40 10.48
C ASN A 82 -12.97 4.23 9.33
N PHE A 83 -12.44 3.54 8.35
CA PHE A 83 -11.86 4.17 7.17
C PHE A 83 -12.17 3.39 5.89
N LEU A 84 -12.06 4.09 4.78
CA LEU A 84 -12.03 3.54 3.43
C LEU A 84 -10.78 4.09 2.75
N ALA A 85 -10.00 3.22 2.12
CA ALA A 85 -8.86 3.60 1.30
C ALA A 85 -8.98 2.96 -0.08
N SER A 86 -8.71 3.74 -1.12
CA SER A 86 -8.57 3.25 -2.49
C SER A 86 -7.39 3.92 -3.17
N GLY A 87 -6.69 3.18 -4.02
CA GLY A 87 -5.54 3.73 -4.71
C GLY A 87 -5.17 2.98 -5.98
N GLN A 88 -4.28 3.60 -6.71
CA GLN A 88 -3.75 3.02 -7.94
C GLN A 88 -2.29 3.40 -8.16
N PHE A 89 -1.56 2.49 -8.80
CA PHE A 89 -0.24 2.72 -9.36
C PHE A 89 -0.26 2.40 -10.84
N LYS A 90 0.54 3.12 -11.65
CA LYS A 90 0.57 2.96 -13.10
C LYS A 90 1.99 2.85 -13.63
N ASN A 91 2.19 1.87 -14.51
CA ASN A 91 3.39 1.74 -15.34
C ASN A 91 4.73 1.84 -14.59
N PHE A 92 5.14 0.77 -13.96
CA PHE A 92 6.45 0.72 -13.33
C PHE A 92 7.11 -0.66 -13.38
N ASN A 93 8.44 -0.67 -13.39
CA ASN A 93 9.20 -1.88 -13.19
C ASN A 93 9.21 -2.24 -11.69
N ALA A 94 8.80 -3.46 -11.35
CA ALA A 94 8.69 -3.92 -9.97
C ALA A 94 10.01 -3.82 -9.17
N LYS A 95 11.16 -3.84 -9.86
CA LYS A 95 12.49 -3.71 -9.24
C LYS A 95 12.69 -2.42 -8.44
N ILE A 96 11.94 -1.34 -8.75
CA ILE A 96 12.10 -0.07 -8.02
C ILE A 96 11.76 -0.18 -6.52
N ALA A 97 10.94 -1.17 -6.15
CA ALA A 97 10.56 -1.41 -4.75
C ALA A 97 11.45 -2.45 -4.04
N ASN A 98 12.46 -3.01 -4.70
CA ASN A 98 13.26 -4.09 -4.12
C ASN A 98 14.06 -3.67 -2.88
N THR A 99 14.50 -2.43 -2.77
CA THR A 99 15.12 -1.93 -1.53
C THR A 99 14.24 -2.11 -0.30
N PHE A 100 12.92 -1.98 -0.48
CA PHE A 100 11.94 -2.22 0.55
C PHE A 100 11.61 -3.72 0.70
N PHE A 101 11.39 -4.42 -0.41
CA PHE A 101 11.03 -5.84 -0.38
C PHE A 101 12.15 -6.71 0.19
N GLU A 102 13.39 -6.47 -0.18
CA GLU A 102 14.54 -7.23 0.33
C GLU A 102 14.71 -7.04 1.84
N SER A 103 14.59 -5.81 2.33
CA SER A 103 14.76 -5.51 3.75
C SER A 103 13.59 -5.95 4.60
N ASN A 104 12.36 -5.83 4.13
CA ASN A 104 11.17 -6.02 4.95
C ASN A 104 10.47 -7.35 4.73
N LEU A 105 10.65 -7.98 3.57
CA LEU A 105 9.96 -9.21 3.20
C LEU A 105 10.91 -10.38 2.89
N ASN A 106 12.23 -10.14 2.92
CA ASN A 106 13.21 -11.09 2.36
C ASN A 106 12.79 -11.56 0.96
N ALA A 107 12.39 -10.63 0.11
CA ALA A 107 11.86 -10.92 -1.21
C ALA A 107 12.38 -9.92 -2.23
N LYS A 108 12.32 -10.28 -3.49
CA LYS A 108 12.55 -9.36 -4.61
C LYS A 108 11.49 -9.54 -5.68
N ALA A 109 11.24 -8.49 -6.42
CA ALA A 109 10.29 -8.47 -7.51
C ALA A 109 10.99 -8.11 -8.82
N GLU A 110 10.50 -8.67 -9.93
CA GLU A 110 10.91 -8.38 -11.29
C GLU A 110 9.68 -8.29 -12.20
N GLY A 111 9.84 -7.66 -13.36
CA GLY A 111 8.80 -7.54 -14.37
C GLY A 111 8.16 -6.17 -14.40
N GLU A 112 7.25 -6.01 -15.35
CA GLU A 112 6.55 -4.75 -15.59
C GLU A 112 5.14 -4.81 -15.02
N ILE A 113 4.80 -3.83 -14.22
CA ILE A 113 3.46 -3.63 -13.70
C ILE A 113 2.81 -2.51 -14.49
N GLU A 114 1.77 -2.83 -15.26
CA GLU A 114 1.02 -1.85 -16.02
C GLU A 114 0.07 -1.08 -15.11
N GLN A 115 -0.58 -1.76 -14.17
CA GLN A 115 -1.52 -1.14 -13.27
C GLN A 115 -1.79 -1.97 -12.01
N ILE A 116 -1.92 -1.28 -10.88
CA ILE A 116 -2.47 -1.82 -9.64
C ILE A 116 -3.64 -0.96 -9.23
N TYR A 117 -4.73 -1.60 -8.77
CA TYR A 117 -5.83 -1.00 -8.04
C TYR A 117 -6.05 -1.74 -6.74
N PHE A 118 -6.37 -1.01 -5.71
CA PHE A 118 -6.85 -1.58 -4.46
C PHE A 118 -7.95 -0.72 -3.86
N THR A 119 -8.85 -1.37 -3.17
CA THR A 119 -9.87 -0.72 -2.33
C THR A 119 -10.10 -1.57 -1.11
N PHE A 120 -9.97 -1.00 0.06
CA PHE A 120 -10.25 -1.69 1.31
C PHE A 120 -10.84 -0.76 2.36
N ASN A 121 -11.69 -1.31 3.17
CA ASN A 121 -12.27 -0.64 4.33
C ASN A 121 -11.89 -1.39 5.60
N GLY A 122 -11.76 -0.66 6.68
CA GLY A 122 -11.36 -1.22 7.96
C GLY A 122 -11.63 -0.32 9.14
N ASN A 123 -11.14 -0.76 10.26
CA ASN A 123 -11.21 -0.06 11.53
C ASN A 123 -9.90 -0.25 12.31
N ASN A 124 -9.89 0.03 13.61
CA ASN A 124 -8.69 -0.14 14.45
C ASN A 124 -8.18 -1.59 14.57
N PHE A 125 -8.93 -2.60 14.15
CA PHE A 125 -8.60 -4.01 14.39
C PHE A 125 -8.33 -4.80 13.12
N ASN A 126 -9.18 -4.60 12.10
CA ASN A 126 -9.11 -5.36 10.87
C ASN A 126 -9.60 -4.56 9.67
N SER A 127 -9.23 -5.05 8.50
CA SER A 127 -9.65 -4.51 7.21
C SER A 127 -9.91 -5.63 6.21
N LYS A 128 -10.71 -5.32 5.20
CA LYS A 128 -11.02 -6.19 4.08
C LYS A 128 -11.21 -5.38 2.80
N GLY A 129 -10.98 -6.01 1.67
CA GLY A 129 -11.15 -5.34 0.39
C GLY A 129 -10.70 -6.16 -0.78
N ASP A 130 -10.53 -5.49 -1.90
CA ASP A 130 -10.20 -6.06 -3.18
C ASP A 130 -8.90 -5.46 -3.72
N PHE A 131 -8.15 -6.28 -4.40
CA PHE A 131 -6.93 -5.92 -5.11
C PHE A 131 -7.01 -6.44 -6.54
N LYS A 132 -6.48 -5.71 -7.50
CA LYS A 132 -6.27 -6.21 -8.84
C LYS A 132 -5.04 -5.59 -9.47
N MET A 133 -4.33 -6.39 -10.26
CA MET A 133 -3.17 -5.90 -10.98
C MET A 133 -3.13 -6.41 -12.42
N LYS A 134 -2.58 -5.58 -13.28
CA LYS A 134 -2.23 -5.89 -14.65
C LYS A 134 -0.73 -5.82 -14.78
N TYR A 135 -0.12 -6.89 -15.30
CA TYR A 135 1.33 -7.03 -15.36
C TYR A 135 1.79 -7.90 -16.52
N GLU A 136 3.07 -7.80 -16.83
CA GLU A 136 3.78 -8.66 -17.76
C GLU A 136 5.07 -9.16 -17.12
N ALA A 137 5.30 -10.48 -17.22
CA ALA A 137 6.49 -11.16 -16.70
C ALA A 137 6.82 -10.84 -15.24
N PHE A 138 5.81 -10.57 -14.41
CA PHE A 138 5.99 -10.29 -12.99
C PHE A 138 6.42 -11.56 -12.25
N LYS A 139 7.48 -11.44 -11.45
CA LYS A 139 7.97 -12.48 -10.56
C LYS A 139 8.19 -11.90 -9.18
N PHE A 140 7.82 -12.65 -8.17
CA PHE A 140 8.09 -12.34 -6.78
C PHE A 140 8.83 -13.51 -6.14
N GLU A 141 10.08 -13.31 -5.77
CA GLU A 141 10.97 -14.35 -5.29
C GLU A 141 11.30 -14.15 -3.81
N ILE A 142 11.04 -15.17 -2.99
CA ILE A 142 11.41 -15.15 -1.57
C ILE A 142 12.89 -15.52 -1.43
N LEU A 143 13.63 -14.71 -0.69
CA LEU A 143 15.05 -14.88 -0.45
C LEU A 143 15.30 -15.67 0.85
N ASN A 144 16.40 -16.41 0.91
CA ASN A 144 16.89 -17.01 2.15
C ASN A 144 17.78 -16.02 2.92
N LYS A 145 18.21 -16.38 4.14
CA LYS A 145 19.11 -15.55 4.99
C LYS A 145 20.44 -15.16 4.32
N LYS A 146 20.80 -15.77 3.18
CA LYS A 146 22.01 -15.45 2.39
C LYS A 146 21.67 -14.63 1.14
N ASN A 147 20.49 -14.06 1.04
CA ASN A 147 19.98 -13.32 -0.12
C ASN A 147 19.94 -14.11 -1.43
N ASN A 148 19.95 -15.44 -1.36
CA ASN A 148 19.73 -16.31 -2.51
C ASN A 148 18.24 -16.69 -2.59
N VAL A 149 17.74 -16.91 -3.81
CA VAL A 149 16.36 -17.31 -4.03
C VAL A 149 16.05 -18.63 -3.31
N ASN A 150 15.06 -18.61 -2.43
CA ASN A 150 14.56 -19.79 -1.75
C ASN A 150 13.56 -20.50 -2.66
N LYS A 151 14.05 -21.42 -3.49
CA LYS A 151 13.25 -22.11 -4.51
C LYS A 151 12.01 -22.83 -3.95
N LEU A 152 12.07 -23.33 -2.72
CA LEU A 152 10.94 -24.04 -2.11
C LEU A 152 9.83 -23.07 -1.71
N LEU A 153 10.16 -21.98 -1.02
CA LEU A 153 9.19 -20.96 -0.62
C LEU A 153 8.70 -20.16 -1.82
N THR A 154 9.59 -19.85 -2.76
CA THR A 154 9.25 -19.21 -4.02
C THR A 154 8.29 -20.08 -4.85
N ALA A 155 8.46 -21.40 -4.87
CA ALA A 155 7.54 -22.30 -5.56
C ALA A 155 6.13 -22.32 -4.95
N ILE A 156 6.01 -22.11 -3.65
CA ILE A 156 4.72 -21.94 -2.96
C ILE A 156 4.14 -20.54 -3.24
N GLY A 157 5.00 -19.51 -3.32
CA GLY A 157 4.65 -18.14 -3.68
C GLY A 157 4.54 -17.88 -5.19
N ASN A 158 5.12 -18.75 -6.04
CA ASN A 158 5.09 -18.68 -7.51
C ASN A 158 3.76 -19.11 -8.14
N LEU A 159 2.69 -19.07 -7.40
CA LEU A 159 1.36 -18.98 -7.99
C LEU A 159 1.21 -17.75 -8.93
N PHE A 160 2.22 -16.86 -8.92
CA PHE A 160 2.29 -15.61 -9.69
C PHE A 160 3.04 -15.71 -11.03
N VAL A 161 3.64 -16.83 -11.36
CA VAL A 161 4.36 -17.03 -12.62
C VAL A 161 3.44 -17.70 -13.64
N ASN A 162 2.44 -16.99 -14.06
CA ASN A 162 1.80 -17.24 -15.34
C ASN A 162 2.14 -16.10 -16.31
N ASP A 163 2.01 -16.35 -17.61
CA ASP A 163 2.34 -15.49 -18.76
C ASP A 163 1.73 -14.06 -18.75
N GLY A 164 1.63 -13.44 -17.57
CA GLY A 164 1.01 -12.14 -17.36
C GLY A 164 -0.49 -12.22 -17.10
N SER A 165 -1.09 -11.08 -16.79
CA SER A 165 -2.52 -10.94 -16.56
C SER A 165 -3.37 -11.00 -17.84
N LYS A 166 -2.73 -10.99 -19.02
CA LYS A 166 -3.41 -10.96 -20.34
C LYS A 166 -4.34 -12.15 -20.59
N THR A 167 -4.09 -13.27 -19.93
CA THR A 167 -4.94 -14.48 -20.04
C THR A 167 -6.20 -14.43 -19.20
N ALA A 168 -6.30 -13.48 -18.26
CA ALA A 168 -7.50 -13.28 -17.46
C ALA A 168 -8.60 -12.61 -18.30
N LYS A 169 -9.86 -12.91 -18.02
CA LYS A 169 -11.03 -12.46 -18.79
C LYS A 169 -11.12 -10.94 -18.97
N ASP A 170 -10.72 -10.18 -17.96
CA ASP A 170 -10.69 -8.70 -17.98
C ASP A 170 -9.27 -8.12 -18.07
N GLY A 171 -8.26 -8.97 -18.25
CA GLY A 171 -6.86 -8.58 -18.32
C GLY A 171 -6.22 -8.27 -16.95
N TYR A 172 -6.91 -8.55 -15.84
CA TYR A 172 -6.41 -8.36 -14.48
C TYR A 172 -6.34 -9.67 -13.71
N ARG A 173 -5.38 -9.78 -12.83
CA ARG A 173 -5.40 -10.73 -11.73
C ARG A 173 -6.05 -10.07 -10.53
N HIS A 174 -6.91 -10.81 -9.85
CA HIS A 174 -7.67 -10.35 -8.70
C HIS A 174 -7.15 -11.02 -7.43
N GLY A 175 -7.07 -10.26 -6.36
CA GLY A 175 -6.70 -10.72 -5.03
C GLY A 175 -7.64 -10.15 -3.99
N ASP A 176 -7.80 -10.89 -2.90
CA ASP A 176 -8.60 -10.49 -1.75
C ASP A 176 -7.69 -9.86 -0.69
N ILE A 177 -8.17 -8.82 -0.04
CA ILE A 177 -7.51 -8.19 1.12
C ILE A 177 -8.26 -8.60 2.39
N LYS A 178 -7.53 -9.20 3.35
CA LYS A 178 -8.08 -9.54 4.67
C LYS A 178 -6.97 -9.48 5.71
N VAL A 179 -6.89 -8.39 6.43
CA VAL A 179 -5.76 -8.06 7.30
C VAL A 179 -6.21 -7.79 8.73
N GLU A 180 -5.47 -8.30 9.70
CA GLU A 180 -5.51 -7.88 11.09
C GLU A 180 -4.45 -6.81 11.34
N ARG A 181 -4.84 -5.69 11.98
CA ARG A 181 -3.94 -4.58 12.25
C ARG A 181 -2.92 -4.95 13.33
N ILE A 182 -1.66 -4.67 13.07
CA ILE A 182 -0.60 -4.73 14.09
C ILE A 182 -0.72 -3.46 14.94
N GLN A 183 -1.23 -3.60 16.17
CA GLN A 183 -1.68 -2.49 17.02
C GLN A 183 -0.58 -1.50 17.41
N ASN A 184 0.67 -1.94 17.52
CA ASN A 184 1.82 -1.11 17.88
C ASN A 184 2.55 -0.50 16.68
N LYS A 185 2.00 -0.67 15.48
CA LYS A 185 2.54 -0.09 14.24
C LYS A 185 1.70 1.09 13.75
N SER A 186 2.33 1.92 12.92
CA SER A 186 1.69 3.11 12.36
C SER A 186 0.54 2.78 11.40
N PHE A 187 -0.29 3.78 11.07
CA PHE A 187 -1.29 3.64 10.02
C PHE A 187 -0.67 3.41 8.64
N PHE A 188 0.54 3.92 8.36
CA PHE A 188 1.29 3.60 7.15
C PHE A 188 1.62 2.12 7.04
N ASN A 189 2.05 1.49 8.15
CA ASN A 189 2.24 0.05 8.16
C ASN A 189 0.93 -0.67 7.84
N TYR A 190 -0.18 -0.22 8.41
CA TYR A 190 -1.48 -0.83 8.15
C TYR A 190 -1.91 -0.70 6.67
N LEU A 191 -1.74 0.47 6.05
CA LEU A 191 -1.96 0.64 4.60
C LEU A 191 -1.07 -0.31 3.79
N TRP A 192 0.21 -0.41 4.16
CA TRP A 192 1.17 -1.25 3.46
C TRP A 192 0.81 -2.73 3.52
N ILE A 193 0.50 -3.28 4.70
CA ILE A 193 0.17 -4.71 4.83
C ILE A 193 -1.14 -5.08 4.12
N ASN A 194 -2.07 -4.14 3.92
CA ASN A 194 -3.23 -4.34 3.08
C ASN A 194 -2.85 -4.49 1.59
N VAL A 195 -1.99 -3.62 1.09
CA VAL A 195 -1.51 -3.72 -0.30
C VAL A 195 -0.68 -4.99 -0.49
N GLN A 196 0.15 -5.35 0.49
CA GLN A 196 0.93 -6.59 0.49
C GLN A 196 0.03 -7.83 0.45
N ASP A 197 -0.99 -7.90 1.30
CA ASP A 197 -1.92 -9.03 1.35
C ASP A 197 -2.68 -9.20 0.03
N GLY A 198 -3.19 -8.10 -0.53
CA GLY A 198 -3.78 -8.09 -1.87
C GLY A 198 -2.82 -8.56 -2.95
N LEU A 199 -1.56 -8.12 -2.92
CA LEU A 199 -0.53 -8.56 -3.86
C LEU A 199 -0.25 -10.07 -3.73
N VAL A 200 -0.15 -10.59 -2.52
CA VAL A 200 0.16 -12.01 -2.26
C VAL A 200 -1.03 -12.91 -2.61
N SER A 201 -2.25 -12.44 -2.51
CA SER A 201 -3.47 -13.19 -2.82
C SER A 201 -3.84 -13.21 -4.32
N THR A 202 -3.14 -12.42 -5.14
CA THR A 202 -3.35 -12.34 -6.61
C THR A 202 -2.79 -13.55 -7.32
#